data_4328b0b9872015ff7d0f0350e757f849
#
_entry.id   4328b0b9872015ff7d0f0350e757f849
#
_cell.length_a   1.000
_cell.length_b   1.000
_cell.length_c   1.000
_cell.angle_alpha   90.00
_cell.angle_beta   90.00
_cell.angle_gamma   90.00
#
_symmetry.space_group_name_H-M   'P 1'
#
loop_
_entity.id
_entity.type
_entity.pdbx_description
1 polymer ?
#
loop_
_entity_poly.entity_id
_entity_poly.type
_entity_poly.pdbx_seq_one_letter_code
_entity_poly.pdbx_strand_id
1 'polypeptide(L)'
;MPTMSIRGVSLFVEVVGHGSPLLLMHGGPGLDHVSLTPFRELADRHTVILYDHRCNGRSTGAAVESMTFENLTADADALREALGFERWAVLGHSFGGHVALEYVLRYPERVSQLILMDTAGDARWSQEHAAEILAGRGYDAKTVAVARRFYCGRITSNDFVRASFRLLPAYDHQFSLLRLAREMLEGGWRMKTRPEALIFGGKMMRGWNVMDRLGEIGVPTLVLAGHDDFLFPPESQALLAAGIPNARLRIIERAGHNPQSERTAETIRAVADFLALATVPAPRDVGTAVLRPAPARA
;
A
#
# COMPACT_ATOMS: atom_id res chain seq x y z
N MET A 1 -6.35 -18.98 10.25
CA MET A 1 -6.04 -17.59 9.86
C MET A 1 -7.25 -17.03 9.12
N PRO A 2 -7.63 -15.77 9.32
CA PRO A 2 -8.81 -15.23 8.65
C PRO A 2 -8.51 -15.11 7.15
N THR A 3 -9.19 -15.93 6.34
CA THR A 3 -9.13 -15.88 4.88
C THR A 3 -10.54 -15.84 4.33
N MET A 4 -10.73 -15.09 3.24
CA MET A 4 -11.99 -15.01 2.51
C MET A 4 -11.79 -15.52 1.09
N SER A 5 -12.75 -16.32 0.59
CA SER A 5 -12.76 -16.73 -0.81
C SER A 5 -13.33 -15.60 -1.66
N ILE A 6 -12.49 -14.96 -2.46
CA ILE A 6 -12.83 -13.82 -3.30
C ILE A 6 -12.41 -14.13 -4.74
N ARG A 7 -13.36 -14.16 -5.66
CA ARG A 7 -13.12 -14.38 -7.09
C ARG A 7 -12.19 -15.58 -7.38
N GLY A 8 -12.38 -16.69 -6.64
CA GLY A 8 -11.62 -17.93 -6.82
C GLY A 8 -10.22 -17.95 -6.19
N VAL A 9 -9.83 -16.89 -5.46
CA VAL A 9 -8.59 -16.86 -4.68
C VAL A 9 -8.91 -16.76 -3.20
N SER A 10 -8.00 -17.22 -2.34
CA SER A 10 -8.11 -17.10 -0.88
C SER A 10 -7.32 -15.89 -0.44
N LEU A 11 -7.99 -14.75 -0.20
CA LEU A 11 -7.37 -13.55 0.32
C LEU A 11 -7.24 -13.65 1.84
N PHE A 12 -6.07 -13.32 2.37
CA PHE A 12 -5.92 -13.04 3.79
C PHE A 12 -6.54 -11.69 4.09
N VAL A 13 -7.44 -11.65 5.08
CA VAL A 13 -8.18 -10.44 5.46
C VAL A 13 -8.25 -10.34 6.97
N GLU A 14 -7.95 -9.18 7.51
CA GLU A 14 -8.15 -8.84 8.90
C GLU A 14 -9.05 -7.61 8.98
N VAL A 15 -10.09 -7.68 9.81
CA VAL A 15 -11.03 -6.59 10.05
C VAL A 15 -11.01 -6.26 11.53
N VAL A 16 -10.72 -5.01 11.87
CA VAL A 16 -10.66 -4.55 13.26
C VAL A 16 -11.42 -3.23 13.43
N GLY A 17 -12.01 -3.04 14.62
CA GLY A 17 -12.72 -1.81 14.96
C GLY A 17 -14.16 -1.76 14.46
N HIS A 18 -14.71 -0.56 14.48
CA HIS A 18 -16.11 -0.28 14.10
C HIS A 18 -16.22 1.15 13.53
N GLY A 19 -17.31 1.44 12.82
CA GLY A 19 -17.57 2.73 12.20
C GLY A 19 -17.32 2.73 10.70
N SER A 20 -16.97 3.90 10.13
CA SER A 20 -16.78 4.04 8.69
C SER A 20 -15.65 3.15 8.19
N PRO A 21 -15.85 2.40 7.08
CA PRO A 21 -14.84 1.45 6.60
C PRO A 21 -13.65 2.14 5.94
N LEU A 22 -12.45 1.64 6.25
CA LEU A 22 -11.17 2.05 5.71
C LEU A 22 -10.41 0.82 5.20
N LEU A 23 -10.27 0.70 3.88
CA LEU A 23 -9.44 -0.33 3.26
C LEU A 23 -7.98 0.12 3.21
N LEU A 24 -7.07 -0.74 3.63
CA LEU A 24 -5.63 -0.53 3.56
C LEU A 24 -5.00 -1.43 2.48
N MET A 25 -4.47 -0.81 1.43
CA MET A 25 -3.76 -1.46 0.33
C MET A 25 -2.26 -1.36 0.55
N HIS A 26 -1.61 -2.49 0.85
CA HIS A 26 -0.19 -2.52 1.24
C HIS A 26 0.77 -2.28 0.07
N GLY A 27 1.96 -1.81 0.41
CA GLY A 27 3.07 -1.59 -0.51
C GLY A 27 3.80 -2.87 -0.89
N GLY A 28 4.77 -2.70 -1.80
CA GLY A 28 5.68 -3.75 -2.27
C GLY A 28 4.95 -4.94 -2.89
N PRO A 29 4.91 -5.09 -4.23
CA PRO A 29 4.49 -6.37 -4.79
C PRO A 29 5.31 -7.47 -4.12
N GLY A 30 4.63 -8.53 -3.64
CA GLY A 30 5.30 -9.62 -2.93
C GLY A 30 5.49 -9.44 -1.42
N LEU A 31 5.08 -8.31 -0.83
CA LEU A 31 5.00 -8.14 0.63
C LEU A 31 3.59 -8.45 1.14
N ASP A 32 3.31 -8.09 2.39
CA ASP A 32 2.01 -8.23 3.03
C ASP A 32 1.59 -6.94 3.77
N HIS A 33 0.42 -6.98 4.41
CA HIS A 33 -0.17 -5.84 5.12
C HIS A 33 0.58 -5.42 6.40
N VAL A 34 1.60 -6.15 6.86
CA VAL A 34 2.25 -5.92 8.17
C VAL A 34 2.78 -4.49 8.31
N SER A 35 3.28 -3.89 7.22
CA SER A 35 3.74 -2.49 7.23
C SER A 35 2.64 -1.47 7.54
N LEU A 36 1.36 -1.84 7.38
CA LEU A 36 0.20 -0.97 7.62
C LEU A 36 -0.48 -1.24 8.98
N THR A 37 0.04 -2.17 9.78
CA THR A 37 -0.53 -2.47 11.11
C THR A 37 -0.58 -1.27 12.08
N PRO A 38 0.28 -0.23 12.00
CA PRO A 38 0.12 0.96 12.83
C PRO A 38 -1.25 1.64 12.67
N PHE A 39 -1.88 1.55 11.49
CA PHE A 39 -3.21 2.13 11.25
C PHE A 39 -4.35 1.42 12.00
N ARG A 40 -4.09 0.32 12.71
CA ARG A 40 -5.03 -0.26 13.67
C ARG A 40 -5.41 0.71 14.79
N GLU A 41 -4.59 1.73 15.07
CA GLU A 41 -4.92 2.80 16.01
C GLU A 41 -6.18 3.59 15.61
N LEU A 42 -6.61 3.51 14.33
CA LEU A 42 -7.85 4.11 13.85
C LEU A 42 -9.09 3.27 14.16
N ALA A 43 -8.94 2.07 14.72
CA ALA A 43 -10.03 1.11 14.95
C ALA A 43 -11.09 1.59 15.96
N ASP A 44 -10.76 2.57 16.80
CA ASP A 44 -11.74 3.18 17.72
C ASP A 44 -12.87 3.95 16.99
N ARG A 45 -12.64 4.37 15.73
CA ARG A 45 -13.55 5.19 14.94
C ARG A 45 -13.83 4.66 13.55
N HIS A 46 -13.05 3.69 13.11
CA HIS A 46 -13.13 3.13 11.76
C HIS A 46 -13.12 1.60 11.80
N THR A 47 -13.88 0.99 10.89
CA THR A 47 -13.67 -0.41 10.55
C THR A 47 -12.47 -0.49 9.63
N VAL A 48 -11.31 -0.85 10.18
CA VAL A 48 -10.04 -0.94 9.45
C VAL A 48 -9.91 -2.32 8.83
N ILE A 49 -9.76 -2.39 7.51
CA ILE A 49 -9.64 -3.62 6.73
C ILE A 49 -8.21 -3.70 6.19
N LEU A 50 -7.43 -4.65 6.72
CA LEU A 50 -6.11 -5.02 6.22
C LEU A 50 -6.24 -6.32 5.44
N TYR A 51 -5.65 -6.39 4.24
CA TYR A 51 -5.64 -7.61 3.45
C TYR A 51 -4.33 -7.76 2.70
N ASP A 52 -4.01 -8.98 2.33
CA ASP A 52 -2.90 -9.24 1.41
C ASP A 52 -3.46 -9.32 -0.01
N HIS A 53 -2.90 -8.55 -0.93
CA HIS A 53 -3.27 -8.62 -2.35
C HIS A 53 -3.13 -10.04 -2.90
N ARG A 54 -3.86 -10.39 -3.98
CA ARG A 54 -3.61 -11.67 -4.66
C ARG A 54 -2.13 -11.84 -4.98
N CYS A 55 -1.62 -13.06 -4.91
CA CYS A 55 -0.21 -13.43 -5.09
C CYS A 55 0.76 -12.84 -4.06
N ASN A 56 0.28 -12.10 -3.06
CA ASN A 56 1.11 -11.46 -2.04
C ASN A 56 0.87 -12.09 -0.66
N GLY A 57 1.87 -11.96 0.20
CA GLY A 57 1.75 -12.32 1.60
C GLY A 57 1.22 -13.73 1.85
N ARG A 58 0.10 -13.78 2.56
CA ARG A 58 -0.62 -15.00 2.95
C ARG A 58 -1.74 -15.37 1.99
N SER A 59 -2.09 -14.50 1.04
CA SER A 59 -3.09 -14.79 0.01
C SER A 59 -2.62 -15.88 -0.93
N THR A 60 -3.51 -16.84 -1.28
CA THR A 60 -3.18 -18.05 -2.04
C THR A 60 -4.20 -18.34 -3.13
N GLY A 61 -3.92 -19.34 -3.95
CA GLY A 61 -4.87 -19.84 -4.95
C GLY A 61 -4.81 -19.10 -6.29
N ALA A 62 -3.76 -18.28 -6.53
CA ALA A 62 -3.58 -17.57 -7.80
C ALA A 62 -2.18 -17.79 -8.37
N ALA A 63 -2.09 -17.93 -9.69
CA ALA A 63 -0.82 -17.85 -10.41
C ALA A 63 -0.34 -16.39 -10.45
N VAL A 64 0.97 -16.16 -10.43
CA VAL A 64 1.56 -14.81 -10.34
C VAL A 64 1.19 -13.94 -11.55
N GLU A 65 0.99 -14.54 -12.70
CA GLU A 65 0.55 -13.89 -13.94
C GLU A 65 -0.84 -13.27 -13.83
N SER A 66 -1.66 -13.75 -12.87
CA SER A 66 -2.97 -13.17 -12.58
C SER A 66 -2.93 -11.88 -11.77
N MET A 67 -1.75 -11.47 -11.27
CA MET A 67 -1.57 -10.22 -10.55
C MET A 67 -1.53 -9.05 -11.54
N THR A 68 -2.68 -8.66 -12.04
CA THR A 68 -2.88 -7.49 -12.91
C THR A 68 -3.65 -6.42 -12.16
N PHE A 69 -3.55 -5.15 -12.56
CA PHE A 69 -4.34 -4.07 -11.95
C PHE A 69 -5.84 -4.34 -12.04
N GLU A 70 -6.31 -4.91 -13.15
CA GLU A 70 -7.70 -5.31 -13.30
C GLU A 70 -8.13 -6.31 -12.22
N ASN A 71 -7.35 -7.36 -12.00
CA ASN A 71 -7.68 -8.37 -11.00
C ASN A 71 -7.50 -7.84 -9.56
N LEU A 72 -6.46 -7.04 -9.30
CA LEU A 72 -6.21 -6.45 -7.98
C LEU A 72 -7.36 -5.53 -7.56
N THR A 73 -7.84 -4.69 -8.48
CA THR A 73 -8.96 -3.78 -8.23
C THR A 73 -10.30 -4.50 -8.11
N ALA A 74 -10.53 -5.50 -8.98
CA ALA A 74 -11.75 -6.29 -8.92
C ALA A 74 -11.82 -7.18 -7.65
N ASP A 75 -10.67 -7.66 -7.14
CA ASP A 75 -10.64 -8.37 -5.85
C ASP A 75 -10.97 -7.44 -4.69
N ALA A 76 -10.46 -6.21 -4.72
CA ALA A 76 -10.79 -5.21 -3.70
C ALA A 76 -12.29 -4.88 -3.73
N ASP A 77 -12.90 -4.70 -4.91
CA ASP A 77 -14.32 -4.43 -5.00
C ASP A 77 -15.19 -5.61 -4.55
N ALA A 78 -14.83 -6.83 -4.94
CA ALA A 78 -15.50 -8.04 -4.47
C ALA A 78 -15.34 -8.25 -2.95
N LEU A 79 -14.20 -7.86 -2.37
CA LEU A 79 -14.00 -7.86 -0.92
C LEU A 79 -14.92 -6.85 -0.24
N ARG A 80 -15.05 -5.63 -0.78
CA ARG A 80 -15.99 -4.61 -0.30
C ARG A 80 -17.41 -5.17 -0.24
N GLU A 81 -17.86 -5.77 -1.33
CA GLU A 81 -19.20 -6.36 -1.46
C GLU A 81 -19.39 -7.51 -0.45
N ALA A 82 -18.42 -8.41 -0.34
CA ALA A 82 -18.46 -9.54 0.58
C ALA A 82 -18.51 -9.11 2.07
N LEU A 83 -17.95 -7.94 2.39
CA LEU A 83 -18.02 -7.32 3.72
C LEU A 83 -19.28 -6.46 3.92
N GLY A 84 -20.13 -6.31 2.91
CA GLY A 84 -21.39 -5.59 2.98
C GLY A 84 -21.29 -4.07 2.96
N PHE A 85 -20.15 -3.50 2.51
CA PHE A 85 -19.98 -2.06 2.43
C PHE A 85 -20.43 -1.52 1.06
N GLU A 86 -21.23 -0.46 1.05
CA GLU A 86 -21.58 0.25 -0.19
C GLU A 86 -20.38 1.04 -0.72
N ARG A 87 -19.69 1.74 0.17
CA ARG A 87 -18.49 2.56 -0.11
C ARG A 87 -17.51 2.45 1.05
N TRP A 88 -16.26 2.73 0.81
CA TRP A 88 -15.23 2.82 1.83
C TRP A 88 -14.20 3.92 1.53
N ALA A 89 -13.49 4.37 2.55
CA ALA A 89 -12.24 5.09 2.35
C ALA A 89 -11.14 4.10 1.95
N VAL A 90 -10.20 4.53 1.12
CA VAL A 90 -9.08 3.70 0.66
C VAL A 90 -7.78 4.40 0.96
N LEU A 91 -6.87 3.71 1.64
CA LEU A 91 -5.47 4.12 1.81
C LEU A 91 -4.59 3.16 1.02
N GLY A 92 -3.82 3.69 0.08
CA GLY A 92 -2.83 2.94 -0.67
C GLY A 92 -1.42 3.44 -0.36
N HIS A 93 -0.53 2.55 0.09
CA HIS A 93 0.87 2.83 0.33
C HIS A 93 1.73 2.25 -0.78
N SER A 94 2.63 3.07 -1.36
CA SER A 94 3.60 2.59 -2.36
C SER A 94 2.90 1.87 -3.53
N PHE A 95 3.21 0.61 -3.80
CA PHE A 95 2.49 -0.22 -4.78
C PHE A 95 0.97 -0.26 -4.52
N GLY A 96 0.53 -0.33 -3.27
CA GLY A 96 -0.88 -0.24 -2.92
C GLY A 96 -1.52 1.10 -3.33
N GLY A 97 -0.73 2.17 -3.43
CA GLY A 97 -1.15 3.46 -3.99
C GLY A 97 -1.43 3.39 -5.49
N HIS A 98 -0.61 2.66 -6.25
CA HIS A 98 -0.89 2.40 -7.67
C HIS A 98 -2.20 1.60 -7.85
N VAL A 99 -2.41 0.58 -6.99
CA VAL A 99 -3.66 -0.19 -6.98
C VAL A 99 -4.86 0.69 -6.58
N ALA A 100 -4.69 1.59 -5.60
CA ALA A 100 -5.74 2.51 -5.16
C ALA A 100 -6.12 3.54 -6.23
N LEU A 101 -5.14 4.06 -6.99
CA LEU A 101 -5.38 4.92 -8.15
C LEU A 101 -6.19 4.18 -9.23
N GLU A 102 -5.78 2.99 -9.60
CA GLU A 102 -6.53 2.15 -10.55
C GLU A 102 -7.92 1.79 -10.01
N TYR A 103 -8.05 1.57 -8.70
CA TYR A 103 -9.33 1.24 -8.09
C TYR A 103 -10.30 2.43 -8.15
N VAL A 104 -9.89 3.62 -7.75
CA VAL A 104 -10.77 4.80 -7.78
C VAL A 104 -11.14 5.19 -9.21
N LEU A 105 -10.24 5.01 -10.17
CA LEU A 105 -10.49 5.29 -11.59
C LEU A 105 -11.46 4.26 -12.24
N ARG A 106 -11.53 3.04 -11.72
CA ARG A 106 -12.46 1.99 -12.21
C ARG A 106 -13.79 1.97 -11.47
N TYR A 107 -13.78 2.31 -10.18
CA TYR A 107 -14.93 2.23 -9.28
C TYR A 107 -15.12 3.52 -8.47
N PRO A 108 -15.24 4.70 -9.11
CA PRO A 108 -15.27 5.98 -8.41
C PRO A 108 -16.43 6.09 -7.41
N GLU A 109 -17.56 5.44 -7.69
CA GLU A 109 -18.73 5.43 -6.82
C GLU A 109 -18.52 4.57 -5.55
N ARG A 110 -17.51 3.71 -5.51
CA ARG A 110 -17.19 2.83 -4.37
C ARG A 110 -16.21 3.44 -3.36
N VAL A 111 -15.58 4.55 -3.73
CA VAL A 111 -14.62 5.25 -2.88
C VAL A 111 -15.26 6.50 -2.28
N SER A 112 -15.17 6.65 -0.96
CA SER A 112 -15.64 7.85 -0.25
C SER A 112 -14.54 8.89 -0.08
N GLN A 113 -13.33 8.46 0.20
CA GLN A 113 -12.12 9.26 0.36
C GLN A 113 -10.91 8.42 -0.07
N LEU A 114 -9.90 9.08 -0.61
CA LEU A 114 -8.67 8.44 -1.07
C LEU A 114 -7.46 8.98 -0.30
N ILE A 115 -6.60 8.08 0.19
CA ILE A 115 -5.31 8.44 0.79
C ILE A 115 -4.22 7.74 -0.02
N LEU A 116 -3.32 8.52 -0.60
CA LEU A 116 -2.19 8.07 -1.39
C LEU A 116 -0.92 8.35 -0.59
N MET A 117 -0.28 7.31 -0.08
CA MET A 117 0.88 7.45 0.80
C MET A 117 2.13 6.91 0.11
N ASP A 118 3.16 7.77 -0.03
CA ASP A 118 4.45 7.43 -0.63
C ASP A 118 4.31 6.65 -1.94
N THR A 119 3.60 7.25 -2.91
CA THR A 119 3.27 6.65 -4.22
C THR A 119 3.30 7.69 -5.32
N ALA A 120 3.08 7.29 -6.57
CA ALA A 120 3.02 8.20 -7.71
C ALA A 120 2.00 7.74 -8.75
N GLY A 121 1.58 8.62 -9.65
CA GLY A 121 0.75 8.28 -10.81
C GLY A 121 1.54 7.75 -12.01
N ASP A 122 2.86 7.64 -11.88
CA ASP A 122 3.77 7.19 -12.93
C ASP A 122 4.86 6.30 -12.32
N ALA A 123 5.01 5.09 -12.82
CA ALA A 123 5.97 4.10 -12.31
C ALA A 123 7.45 4.49 -12.57
N ARG A 124 7.71 5.44 -13.47
CA ARG A 124 9.09 5.90 -13.78
C ARG A 124 9.81 6.46 -12.56
N TRP A 125 9.09 7.08 -11.61
CA TRP A 125 9.72 7.62 -10.40
C TRP A 125 10.50 6.54 -9.64
N SER A 126 9.93 5.39 -9.37
CA SER A 126 10.65 4.30 -8.72
C SER A 126 11.59 3.53 -9.64
N GLN A 127 11.27 3.40 -10.92
CA GLN A 127 12.03 2.57 -11.86
C GLN A 127 13.25 3.27 -12.45
N GLU A 128 13.18 4.56 -12.69
CA GLU A 128 14.23 5.34 -13.36
C GLU A 128 14.96 6.27 -12.40
N HIS A 129 14.23 7.03 -11.56
CA HIS A 129 14.82 8.07 -10.71
C HIS A 129 15.37 7.57 -9.37
N ALA A 130 14.84 6.47 -8.80
CA ALA A 130 15.30 5.98 -7.49
C ALA A 130 16.82 5.75 -7.45
N ALA A 131 17.38 5.16 -8.50
CA ALA A 131 18.83 4.92 -8.56
C ALA A 131 19.65 6.22 -8.66
N GLU A 132 19.13 7.24 -9.34
CA GLU A 132 19.77 8.54 -9.47
C GLU A 132 19.72 9.32 -8.15
N ILE A 133 18.59 9.27 -7.45
CA ILE A 133 18.43 9.87 -6.12
C ILE A 133 19.41 9.24 -5.13
N LEU A 134 19.54 7.90 -5.13
CA LEU A 134 20.51 7.21 -4.28
C LEU A 134 21.95 7.60 -4.62
N ALA A 135 22.29 7.74 -5.89
CA ALA A 135 23.61 8.22 -6.31
C ALA A 135 23.86 9.63 -5.79
N GLY A 136 22.88 10.54 -5.92
CA GLY A 136 22.95 11.91 -5.40
C GLY A 136 23.07 11.99 -3.87
N ARG A 137 22.53 11.00 -3.15
CA ARG A 137 22.65 10.86 -1.68
C ARG A 137 23.97 10.18 -1.25
N GLY A 138 24.88 9.88 -2.18
CA GLY A 138 26.21 9.32 -1.88
C GLY A 138 26.22 7.82 -1.61
N TYR A 139 25.18 7.08 -2.00
CA TYR A 139 25.23 5.62 -1.92
C TYR A 139 26.27 5.03 -2.91
N ASP A 140 26.91 3.93 -2.52
CA ASP A 140 27.92 3.28 -3.34
C ASP A 140 27.37 2.77 -4.68
N ALA A 141 28.21 2.71 -5.71
CA ALA A 141 27.86 2.31 -7.07
C ALA A 141 27.16 0.94 -7.15
N LYS A 142 27.49 0.01 -6.23
CA LYS A 142 26.86 -1.30 -6.17
C LYS A 142 25.42 -1.22 -5.68
N THR A 143 25.13 -0.39 -4.68
CA THR A 143 23.77 -0.14 -4.19
C THR A 143 22.91 0.53 -5.27
N VAL A 144 23.45 1.53 -5.97
CA VAL A 144 22.79 2.19 -7.11
C VAL A 144 22.47 1.19 -8.23
N ALA A 145 23.44 0.33 -8.60
CA ALA A 145 23.23 -0.70 -9.61
C ALA A 145 22.16 -1.74 -9.20
N VAL A 146 22.09 -2.09 -7.91
CA VAL A 146 21.07 -2.98 -7.39
C VAL A 146 19.69 -2.31 -7.48
N ALA A 147 19.55 -1.06 -7.05
CA ALA A 147 18.29 -0.31 -7.12
C ALA A 147 17.73 -0.27 -8.56
N ARG A 148 18.61 0.06 -9.52
CA ARG A 148 18.26 0.14 -10.96
C ARG A 148 17.69 -1.17 -11.53
N ARG A 149 18.09 -2.33 -10.99
CA ARG A 149 17.55 -3.64 -11.39
C ARG A 149 16.34 -4.05 -10.59
N PHE A 150 16.31 -3.72 -9.29
CA PHE A 150 15.31 -4.17 -8.34
C PHE A 150 13.92 -3.62 -8.70
N TYR A 151 13.79 -2.30 -8.84
CA TYR A 151 12.49 -1.66 -9.09
C TYR A 151 11.94 -1.90 -10.50
N CYS A 152 12.79 -2.27 -11.46
CA CYS A 152 12.36 -2.68 -12.79
C CYS A 152 11.98 -4.17 -12.90
N GLY A 153 11.99 -4.94 -11.80
CA GLY A 153 11.76 -6.38 -11.84
C GLY A 153 12.83 -7.16 -12.64
N ARG A 154 14.07 -6.62 -12.72
CA ARG A 154 15.20 -7.25 -13.42
C ARG A 154 16.17 -7.93 -12.45
N ILE A 155 15.67 -8.39 -11.31
CA ILE A 155 16.42 -9.13 -10.31
C ILE A 155 15.97 -10.59 -10.31
N THR A 156 16.87 -11.51 -9.95
CA THR A 156 16.52 -12.92 -9.79
C THR A 156 15.97 -13.20 -8.41
N SER A 157 15.17 -14.26 -8.25
CA SER A 157 14.67 -14.68 -6.94
C SER A 157 15.81 -14.98 -5.95
N ASN A 158 16.93 -15.52 -6.43
CA ASN A 158 18.09 -15.82 -5.61
C ASN A 158 18.81 -14.57 -5.09
N ASP A 159 18.78 -13.47 -5.85
CA ASP A 159 19.40 -12.19 -5.47
C ASP A 159 18.44 -11.30 -4.65
N PHE A 160 17.15 -11.65 -4.62
CA PHE A 160 16.12 -10.81 -4.00
C PHE A 160 16.42 -10.42 -2.56
N VAL A 161 16.68 -11.42 -1.71
CA VAL A 161 16.92 -11.20 -0.27
C VAL A 161 18.14 -10.31 -0.06
N ARG A 162 19.25 -10.59 -0.78
CA ARG A 162 20.47 -9.79 -0.69
C ARG A 162 20.27 -8.35 -1.14
N ALA A 163 19.51 -8.16 -2.22
CA ALA A 163 19.17 -6.83 -2.74
C ALA A 163 18.29 -6.06 -1.77
N SER A 164 17.26 -6.71 -1.19
CA SER A 164 16.36 -6.10 -0.20
C SER A 164 17.14 -5.60 1.02
N PHE A 165 18.03 -6.43 1.59
CA PHE A 165 18.88 -6.01 2.71
C PHE A 165 19.81 -4.86 2.35
N ARG A 166 20.32 -4.81 1.12
CA ARG A 166 21.20 -3.73 0.67
C ARG A 166 20.44 -2.40 0.52
N LEU A 167 19.19 -2.45 0.08
CA LEU A 167 18.36 -1.26 -0.13
C LEU A 167 17.64 -0.81 1.14
N LEU A 168 17.49 -1.70 2.13
CA LEU A 168 16.74 -1.42 3.35
C LEU A 168 17.10 -0.08 4.02
N PRO A 169 18.39 0.30 4.18
CA PRO A 169 18.74 1.58 4.80
C PRO A 169 18.24 2.82 4.05
N ALA A 170 17.97 2.69 2.75
CA ALA A 170 17.52 3.81 1.93
C ALA A 170 16.04 4.16 2.11
N TYR A 171 15.25 3.22 2.64
CA TYR A 171 13.82 3.42 2.86
C TYR A 171 13.51 4.39 3.99
N ASP A 172 14.47 4.63 4.88
CA ASP A 172 14.31 5.44 6.07
C ASP A 172 15.04 6.79 5.94
N HIS A 173 14.52 7.82 6.62
CA HIS A 173 15.24 9.07 6.84
C HIS A 173 16.58 8.81 7.56
N GLN A 174 16.51 8.06 8.65
CA GLN A 174 17.69 7.57 9.38
C GLN A 174 17.48 6.11 9.73
N PHE A 175 18.21 5.24 9.05
CA PHE A 175 18.17 3.81 9.33
C PHE A 175 18.62 3.51 10.76
N SER A 176 17.82 2.76 11.49
CA SER A 176 18.09 2.37 12.88
C SER A 176 17.92 0.88 13.07
N LEU A 177 19.01 0.20 13.44
CA LEU A 177 18.96 -1.22 13.81
C LEU A 177 18.08 -1.47 15.05
N LEU A 178 18.02 -0.52 15.99
CA LEU A 178 17.15 -0.64 17.16
C LEU A 178 15.68 -0.57 16.78
N ARG A 179 15.31 0.34 15.85
CA ARG A 179 13.94 0.39 15.33
C ARG A 179 13.60 -0.89 14.57
N LEU A 180 14.47 -1.36 13.69
CA LEU A 180 14.26 -2.62 12.96
C LEU A 180 14.07 -3.79 13.93
N ALA A 181 14.91 -3.91 14.97
CA ALA A 181 14.77 -4.94 15.98
C ALA A 181 13.43 -4.85 16.73
N ARG A 182 12.99 -3.63 17.08
CA ARG A 182 11.69 -3.40 17.71
C ARG A 182 10.54 -3.80 16.78
N GLU A 183 10.54 -3.36 15.52
CA GLU A 183 9.55 -3.73 14.52
C GLU A 183 9.49 -5.26 14.31
N MET A 184 10.65 -5.92 14.30
CA MET A 184 10.73 -7.38 14.25
C MET A 184 10.08 -8.03 15.47
N LEU A 185 10.32 -7.51 16.68
CA LEU A 185 9.70 -8.02 17.91
C LEU A 185 8.19 -7.76 17.95
N GLU A 186 7.72 -6.61 17.46
CA GLU A 186 6.30 -6.23 17.40
C GLU A 186 5.51 -7.00 16.34
N GLY A 187 6.15 -7.84 15.56
CA GLY A 187 5.48 -8.72 14.59
C GLY A 187 6.06 -8.72 13.19
N GLY A 188 7.07 -7.92 12.91
CA GLY A 188 7.74 -7.87 11.61
C GLY A 188 8.29 -9.22 11.15
N TRP A 189 8.69 -10.10 12.09
CA TRP A 189 9.10 -11.48 11.79
C TRP A 189 7.96 -12.33 11.18
N ARG A 190 6.70 -11.89 11.30
CA ARG A 190 5.54 -12.52 10.68
C ARG A 190 5.32 -12.12 9.23
N MET A 191 6.02 -11.09 8.76
CA MET A 191 5.92 -10.62 7.38
C MET A 191 6.21 -11.78 6.41
N LYS A 192 5.33 -11.96 5.43
CA LYS A 192 5.47 -12.95 4.37
C LYS A 192 5.90 -12.25 3.09
N THR A 193 6.97 -12.76 2.50
CA THR A 193 7.50 -12.25 1.23
C THR A 193 7.32 -13.27 0.12
N ARG A 194 7.02 -12.78 -1.09
CA ARG A 194 6.90 -13.57 -2.32
C ARG A 194 7.74 -12.92 -3.41
N PRO A 195 8.99 -13.33 -3.56
CA PRO A 195 9.93 -12.73 -4.52
C PRO A 195 9.42 -12.76 -5.96
N GLU A 196 8.70 -13.83 -6.35
CA GLU A 196 8.09 -13.96 -7.66
C GLU A 196 7.07 -12.84 -7.95
N ALA A 197 6.26 -12.47 -6.96
CA ALA A 197 5.28 -11.40 -7.10
C ALA A 197 5.96 -10.02 -7.20
N LEU A 198 7.06 -9.78 -6.49
CA LEU A 198 7.83 -8.54 -6.64
C LEU A 198 8.44 -8.41 -8.03
N ILE A 199 9.06 -9.48 -8.53
CA ILE A 199 9.68 -9.49 -9.86
C ILE A 199 8.61 -9.27 -10.94
N PHE A 200 7.48 -9.95 -10.81
CA PHE A 200 6.35 -9.79 -11.73
C PHE A 200 5.76 -8.38 -11.65
N GLY A 201 5.53 -7.86 -10.45
CA GLY A 201 5.00 -6.51 -10.23
C GLY A 201 5.89 -5.42 -10.85
N GLY A 202 7.21 -5.52 -10.66
CA GLY A 202 8.13 -4.61 -11.32
C GLY A 202 8.06 -4.64 -12.86
N LYS A 203 7.77 -5.83 -13.44
CA LYS A 203 7.52 -5.97 -14.89
C LYS A 203 6.16 -5.41 -15.30
N MET A 204 5.11 -5.72 -14.52
CA MET A 204 3.74 -5.28 -14.74
C MET A 204 3.63 -3.75 -14.74
N MET A 205 4.35 -3.09 -13.83
CA MET A 205 4.35 -1.64 -13.69
C MET A 205 5.18 -0.92 -14.77
N ARG A 206 5.91 -1.65 -15.62
CA ARG A 206 6.75 -1.01 -16.64
C ARG A 206 5.91 -0.22 -17.63
N GLY A 207 6.14 1.09 -17.67
CA GLY A 207 5.37 2.02 -18.51
C GLY A 207 3.97 2.34 -17.98
N TRP A 208 3.60 1.85 -16.79
CA TRP A 208 2.35 2.24 -16.16
C TRP A 208 2.34 3.72 -15.81
N ASN A 209 1.29 4.41 -16.22
CA ASN A 209 1.12 5.85 -16.02
C ASN A 209 -0.38 6.18 -16.07
N VAL A 210 -0.88 6.89 -15.07
CA VAL A 210 -2.25 7.40 -15.00
C VAL A 210 -2.31 8.92 -14.80
N MET A 211 -1.19 9.62 -14.99
CA MET A 211 -1.10 11.06 -14.77
C MET A 211 -2.14 11.85 -15.57
N ASP A 212 -2.39 11.47 -16.81
CA ASP A 212 -3.38 12.13 -17.67
C ASP A 212 -4.84 11.89 -17.21
N ARG A 213 -5.05 10.93 -16.31
CA ARG A 213 -6.36 10.53 -15.78
C ARG A 213 -6.63 11.03 -14.38
N LEU A 214 -5.66 11.66 -13.71
CA LEU A 214 -5.83 12.13 -12.33
C LEU A 214 -6.98 13.13 -12.18
N GLY A 215 -7.28 13.91 -13.23
CA GLY A 215 -8.42 14.82 -13.27
C GLY A 215 -9.80 14.15 -13.17
N GLU A 216 -9.90 12.83 -13.42
CA GLU A 216 -11.14 12.04 -13.27
C GLU A 216 -11.45 11.72 -11.80
N ILE A 217 -10.49 11.89 -10.87
CA ILE A 217 -10.65 11.56 -9.45
C ILE A 217 -11.38 12.67 -8.74
N GLY A 218 -12.69 12.52 -8.58
CA GLY A 218 -13.58 13.52 -7.97
C GLY A 218 -13.68 13.45 -6.44
N VAL A 219 -13.19 12.37 -5.80
CA VAL A 219 -13.30 12.17 -4.34
C VAL A 219 -12.28 13.02 -3.58
N PRO A 220 -12.57 13.44 -2.33
CA PRO A 220 -11.57 14.06 -1.48
C PRO A 220 -10.33 13.17 -1.37
N THR A 221 -9.15 13.73 -1.60
CA THR A 221 -7.90 12.98 -1.64
C THR A 221 -6.85 13.60 -0.73
N LEU A 222 -6.15 12.78 0.04
CA LEU A 222 -4.93 13.13 0.76
C LEU A 222 -3.74 12.47 0.07
N VAL A 223 -2.79 13.28 -0.39
CA VAL A 223 -1.45 12.81 -0.78
C VAL A 223 -0.54 13.05 0.42
N LEU A 224 0.02 11.97 0.97
CA LEU A 224 0.86 12.00 2.17
C LEU A 224 2.19 11.34 1.84
N ALA A 225 3.30 11.96 2.21
CA ALA A 225 4.62 11.40 1.91
C ALA A 225 5.68 11.78 2.94
N GLY A 226 6.67 10.91 3.09
CA GLY A 226 7.91 11.25 3.79
C GLY A 226 8.77 12.20 2.95
N HIS A 227 9.34 13.23 3.61
CA HIS A 227 10.21 14.21 2.96
C HIS A 227 11.42 13.56 2.27
N ASP A 228 11.95 12.51 2.88
CA ASP A 228 13.18 11.84 2.42
C ASP A 228 12.91 10.55 1.66
N ASP A 229 11.70 10.36 1.13
CA ASP A 229 11.41 9.22 0.27
C ASP A 229 12.26 9.30 -1.01
N PHE A 230 13.03 8.25 -1.29
CA PHE A 230 13.88 8.19 -2.49
C PHE A 230 13.14 7.56 -3.68
N LEU A 231 12.04 6.84 -3.43
CA LEU A 231 11.22 6.24 -4.48
C LEU A 231 10.24 7.24 -5.08
N PHE A 232 9.61 8.02 -4.22
CA PHE A 232 8.58 8.99 -4.56
C PHE A 232 8.82 10.29 -3.80
N PRO A 233 9.84 11.09 -4.21
CA PRO A 233 10.22 12.30 -3.49
C PRO A 233 9.12 13.37 -3.51
N PRO A 234 9.22 14.43 -2.68
CA PRO A 234 8.21 15.48 -2.56
C PRO A 234 7.76 16.09 -3.90
N GLU A 235 8.65 16.16 -4.89
CA GLU A 235 8.34 16.67 -6.23
C GLU A 235 7.33 15.79 -6.95
N SER A 236 7.48 14.46 -6.86
CA SER A 236 6.53 13.51 -7.45
C SER A 236 5.17 13.55 -6.76
N GLN A 237 5.17 13.77 -5.44
CA GLN A 237 3.95 13.90 -4.64
C GLN A 237 3.21 15.21 -4.96
N ALA A 238 3.95 16.30 -5.19
CA ALA A 238 3.38 17.57 -5.60
C ALA A 238 2.70 17.46 -6.98
N LEU A 239 3.33 16.75 -7.93
CA LEU A 239 2.74 16.48 -9.25
C LEU A 239 1.48 15.62 -9.13
N LEU A 240 1.50 14.59 -8.29
CA LEU A 240 0.34 13.74 -8.04
C LEU A 240 -0.81 14.55 -7.44
N ALA A 241 -0.53 15.36 -6.43
CA ALA A 241 -1.54 16.20 -5.79
C ALA A 241 -2.09 17.28 -6.72
N ALA A 242 -1.25 17.90 -7.54
CA ALA A 242 -1.67 18.93 -8.51
C ALA A 242 -2.57 18.36 -9.61
N GLY A 243 -2.43 17.08 -9.97
CA GLY A 243 -3.26 16.40 -10.95
C GLY A 243 -4.67 16.05 -10.47
N ILE A 244 -4.90 15.97 -9.15
CA ILE A 244 -6.18 15.55 -8.57
C ILE A 244 -6.96 16.78 -8.06
N PRO A 245 -8.17 17.07 -8.55
CA PRO A 245 -8.90 18.33 -8.27
C PRO A 245 -9.13 18.64 -6.78
N ASN A 246 -9.40 17.60 -5.97
CA ASN A 246 -9.74 17.74 -4.55
C ASN A 246 -8.63 17.19 -3.64
N ALA A 247 -7.38 17.24 -4.09
CA ALA A 247 -6.26 16.75 -3.30
C ALA A 247 -5.69 17.79 -2.34
N ARG A 248 -5.21 17.27 -1.20
CA ARG A 248 -4.38 17.99 -0.23
C ARG A 248 -3.05 17.27 -0.12
N LEU A 249 -1.94 18.02 -0.15
CA LEU A 249 -0.61 17.46 0.06
C LEU A 249 -0.18 17.64 1.51
N ARG A 250 0.34 16.58 2.11
CA ARG A 250 0.98 16.60 3.44
C ARG A 250 2.34 15.91 3.36
N ILE A 251 3.41 16.64 3.59
CA ILE A 251 4.76 16.08 3.74
C ILE A 251 5.05 15.87 5.23
N ILE A 252 5.58 14.70 5.57
CA ILE A 252 6.02 14.32 6.92
C ILE A 252 7.54 14.49 6.97
N GLU A 253 7.97 15.48 7.74
CA GLU A 253 9.38 15.78 7.93
C GLU A 253 10.13 14.66 8.64
N ARG A 254 11.39 14.44 8.25
CA ARG A 254 12.26 13.40 8.83
C ARG A 254 11.62 12.01 8.78
N ALA A 255 11.04 11.69 7.64
CA ALA A 255 10.53 10.37 7.28
C ALA A 255 10.92 10.03 5.85
N GLY A 256 11.29 8.78 5.61
CA GLY A 256 11.52 8.23 4.28
C GLY A 256 10.24 7.60 3.71
N HIS A 257 10.38 6.44 3.07
CA HIS A 257 9.29 5.74 2.38
C HIS A 257 8.24 5.11 3.32
N ASN A 258 8.52 5.06 4.64
CA ASN A 258 7.63 4.43 5.62
C ASN A 258 7.27 5.39 6.77
N PRO A 259 6.62 6.54 6.51
CA PRO A 259 6.28 7.52 7.55
C PRO A 259 5.41 6.91 8.66
N GLN A 260 4.59 5.90 8.35
CA GLN A 260 3.79 5.18 9.34
C GLN A 260 4.63 4.41 10.38
N SER A 261 5.88 4.08 10.07
CA SER A 261 6.83 3.45 11.00
C SER A 261 7.76 4.48 11.65
N GLU A 262 8.18 5.50 10.89
CA GLU A 262 9.19 6.47 11.34
C GLU A 262 8.58 7.62 12.16
N ARG A 263 7.40 8.06 11.77
CA ARG A 263 6.64 9.18 12.37
C ARG A 263 5.20 8.77 12.65
N THR A 264 5.02 7.62 13.30
CA THR A 264 3.73 6.93 13.47
C THR A 264 2.62 7.86 13.94
N ALA A 265 2.81 8.55 15.07
CA ALA A 265 1.77 9.40 15.64
C ALA A 265 1.38 10.58 14.73
N GLU A 266 2.35 11.18 14.02
CA GLU A 266 2.09 12.28 13.08
C GLU A 266 1.34 11.78 11.84
N THR A 267 1.76 10.64 11.29
CA THR A 267 1.15 10.01 10.12
C THR A 267 -0.28 9.60 10.40
N ILE A 268 -0.53 8.89 11.52
CA ILE A 268 -1.87 8.47 11.91
C ILE A 268 -2.77 9.66 12.15
N ARG A 269 -2.28 10.71 12.82
CA ARG A 269 -3.05 11.94 13.03
C ARG A 269 -3.43 12.59 11.72
N ALA A 270 -2.51 12.72 10.76
CA ALA A 270 -2.79 13.31 9.45
C ALA A 270 -3.90 12.55 8.71
N VAL A 271 -3.89 11.21 8.77
CA VAL A 271 -4.93 10.36 8.19
C VAL A 271 -6.24 10.51 8.96
N ALA A 272 -6.24 10.48 10.30
CA ALA A 272 -7.43 10.65 11.12
C ALA A 272 -8.12 11.99 10.89
N ASP A 273 -7.35 13.09 10.87
CA ASP A 273 -7.85 14.44 10.62
C ASP A 273 -8.49 14.54 9.23
N PHE A 274 -7.88 13.90 8.22
CA PHE A 274 -8.44 13.88 6.87
C PHE A 274 -9.74 13.08 6.80
N LEU A 275 -9.78 11.89 7.40
CA LEU A 275 -10.98 11.05 7.42
C LEU A 275 -12.16 11.73 8.13
N ALA A 276 -11.90 12.54 9.15
CA ALA A 276 -12.91 13.29 9.88
C ALA A 276 -13.58 14.42 9.07
N LEU A 277 -12.97 14.87 7.96
CA LEU A 277 -13.51 15.94 7.11
C LEU A 277 -14.74 15.53 6.29
N ALA A 278 -14.98 14.24 6.10
CA ALA A 278 -16.13 13.73 5.38
C ALA A 278 -16.91 12.76 6.29
N THR A 279 -17.92 13.27 6.98
CA THR A 279 -18.87 12.42 7.68
C THR A 279 -19.71 11.65 6.66
N VAL A 280 -19.29 10.42 6.36
CA VAL A 280 -20.15 9.44 5.70
C VAL A 280 -21.13 8.91 6.76
N PRO A 281 -22.45 8.84 6.50
CA PRO A 281 -23.38 8.22 7.43
C PRO A 281 -22.90 6.81 7.80
N ALA A 282 -22.93 6.48 9.09
CA ALA A 282 -22.55 5.17 9.57
C ALA A 282 -23.35 4.07 8.85
N PRO A 283 -22.76 2.96 8.44
CA PRO A 283 -23.49 1.82 7.91
C PRO A 283 -24.46 1.31 8.96
N ARG A 284 -25.63 0.85 8.53
CA ARG A 284 -26.59 0.14 9.40
C ARG A 284 -25.87 -1.03 10.04
N ASP A 285 -26.05 -1.19 11.33
CA ASP A 285 -25.46 -2.20 12.20
C ASP A 285 -25.38 -3.58 11.51
N VAL A 286 -24.22 -3.92 11.01
CA VAL A 286 -23.95 -5.25 10.48
C VAL A 286 -23.55 -6.06 11.71
N GLY A 287 -24.56 -6.72 12.30
CA GLY A 287 -24.37 -7.59 13.45
C GLY A 287 -23.09 -8.42 13.28
N THR A 288 -22.32 -8.53 14.35
CA THR A 288 -21.07 -9.29 14.44
C THR A 288 -21.23 -10.69 13.83
N ALA A 289 -21.03 -10.80 12.52
CA ALA A 289 -20.91 -12.08 11.86
C ALA A 289 -19.58 -12.69 12.30
N VAL A 290 -19.63 -13.43 13.40
CA VAL A 290 -18.56 -14.34 13.79
C VAL A 290 -18.33 -15.26 12.60
N LEU A 291 -17.24 -15.06 11.88
CA LEU A 291 -16.79 -15.93 10.81
C LEU A 291 -16.58 -17.34 11.41
N ARG A 292 -17.55 -18.22 11.20
CA ARG A 292 -17.40 -19.62 11.57
C ARG A 292 -16.35 -20.25 10.64
N PRO A 293 -15.38 -21.01 11.15
CA PRO A 293 -14.48 -21.78 10.30
C PRO A 293 -15.30 -22.79 9.49
N ALA A 294 -14.94 -22.96 8.21
CA ALA A 294 -15.54 -23.95 7.34
C ALA A 294 -15.38 -25.36 7.94
N PRO A 295 -16.40 -26.25 7.85
CA PRO A 295 -16.32 -27.61 8.38
C PRO A 295 -15.22 -28.38 7.63
N ALA A 296 -14.37 -29.07 8.38
CA ALA A 296 -13.39 -30.00 7.84
C ALA A 296 -14.14 -31.08 7.03
N ARG A 297 -13.76 -31.25 5.78
CA ARG A 297 -14.26 -32.38 4.97
C ARG A 297 -13.63 -33.66 5.51
N ALA A 298 -14.51 -34.61 5.87
CA ALA A 298 -14.14 -36.00 6.18
C ALA A 298 -13.67 -36.73 4.92
#